data_3f47abfe148d71c3989fa92a36d7931e
#
_entry.id   3f47abfe148d71c3989fa92a36d7931e
#
_cell.length_a   1.000
_cell.length_b   1.000
_cell.length_c   1.000
_cell.angle_alpha   90.00
_cell.angle_beta   90.00
_cell.angle_gamma   90.00
#
_symmetry.space_group_name_H-M   'P 1'
#
loop_
_entity.id
_entity.type
_entity.pdbx_description
1 polymer ?
#
loop_
_entity_poly.entity_id
_entity_poly.type
_entity_poly.pdbx_seq_one_letter_code
_entity_poly.pdbx_strand_id
1 'polypeptide(L)'
;MEKKDRRRNKRYNSDTVSVYVFLQSFLVFCLLTAFFSGCAMLPVPTRSERIGATGPLGSCADFFAALDKRTEEAGVLDPGVFRVTNYPYLRVNRFVASFREDIDDPSAFAAWADRMQVLDQDARQYEIANLPDSAVAMLDAVNGRVGLYNKVGACGDLLKQADFQDIEQRQKLREQVSAPDEYIVLRRVLGIYPLTRLFVSHGVSKWHASAHKSFSNEPPIHWQTIRYVPDPKIHWESPRQILAPTKHDALGIPVYSPAQREALFRMYAPVWEIQIQDDNDRIGTPIWTGKGVLDVDTRKPMAYTLLSFTRFGKQILTQLNYIIWFPSRPKQSDWDLYGGLLDGLNYRVTLDSNGSPLLYETVHNCGCYYKAYPTRRLQVRAKIDYAEAPLVLKAPDLDPSIDFMTLAMESRTHYVQHLYARSREWQPEALAYSLADYGQLRSLSYSSGERRSMFDQYSLAPGSERLERFILWPTGVLSPGGMRQWGRHAVAFVGRRHFDDPFYMDRMFEEPGSK
;
A
#
# COMPACT_ATOMS: atom_id res chain seq x y z
N MET A 1 49.57 39.45 42.39
CA MET A 1 48.45 38.49 42.62
C MET A 1 47.20 38.88 41.81
N GLU A 2 47.20 39.97 41.04
CA GLU A 2 46.01 40.52 40.36
C GLU A 2 45.82 40.13 38.87
N LYS A 3 46.82 39.52 38.25
CA LYS A 3 46.78 39.14 36.82
C LYS A 3 46.24 37.74 36.52
N LYS A 4 46.00 36.90 37.53
CA LYS A 4 45.51 35.52 37.34
C LYS A 4 44.00 35.41 37.43
N ASP A 5 43.33 36.36 38.09
CA ASP A 5 41.87 36.33 38.26
C ASP A 5 41.08 36.86 37.03
N ARG A 6 41.65 37.78 36.22
CA ARG A 6 40.98 38.28 35.03
C ARG A 6 40.88 37.30 33.86
N ARG A 7 41.73 36.26 33.83
CA ARG A 7 41.65 35.20 32.78
C ARG A 7 40.63 34.09 33.11
N ARG A 8 40.29 33.90 34.38
CA ARG A 8 39.31 32.91 34.81
C ARG A 8 37.86 33.38 34.58
N ASN A 9 37.59 34.66 34.80
CA ASN A 9 36.25 35.24 34.55
C ASN A 9 35.91 35.38 33.05
N LYS A 10 36.90 35.56 32.15
CA LYS A 10 36.62 35.62 30.70
C LYS A 10 36.33 34.25 30.09
N ARG A 11 36.84 33.13 30.65
CA ARG A 11 36.48 31.78 30.14
C ARG A 11 35.10 31.31 30.62
N TYR A 12 34.66 31.72 31.80
CA TYR A 12 33.36 31.33 32.34
C TYR A 12 32.17 31.99 31.56
N ASN A 13 32.37 33.18 31.05
CA ASN A 13 31.35 33.88 30.23
C ASN A 13 31.27 33.38 28.78
N SER A 14 32.31 32.80 28.21
CA SER A 14 32.29 32.29 26.84
C SER A 14 31.60 30.93 26.75
N ASP A 15 31.77 30.09 27.74
CA ASP A 15 31.21 28.74 27.76
C ASP A 15 29.69 28.78 28.07
N THR A 16 29.24 29.70 28.95
CA THR A 16 27.80 29.93 29.21
C THR A 16 27.07 30.50 28.02
N VAL A 17 27.65 31.42 27.27
CA VAL A 17 27.05 31.98 26.05
C VAL A 17 26.96 30.93 24.96
N SER A 18 27.98 30.07 24.82
CA SER A 18 27.99 28.95 23.85
C SER A 18 26.90 27.92 24.15
N VAL A 19 26.72 27.56 25.42
CA VAL A 19 25.66 26.62 25.86
C VAL A 19 24.26 27.22 25.66
N TYR A 20 24.08 28.52 25.90
CA TYR A 20 22.79 29.19 25.66
C TYR A 20 22.43 29.27 24.18
N VAL A 21 23.38 29.60 23.31
CA VAL A 21 23.18 29.59 21.86
C VAL A 21 22.90 28.20 21.34
N PHE A 22 23.56 27.18 21.86
CA PHE A 22 23.30 25.78 21.49
C PHE A 22 21.93 25.30 21.96
N LEU A 23 21.51 25.65 23.18
CA LEU A 23 20.17 25.35 23.72
C LEU A 23 19.08 26.08 22.95
N GLN A 24 19.26 27.36 22.62
CA GLN A 24 18.29 28.11 21.79
C GLN A 24 18.20 27.54 20.37
N SER A 25 19.32 27.20 19.74
CA SER A 25 19.34 26.60 18.41
C SER A 25 18.69 25.20 18.43
N PHE A 26 18.89 24.42 19.47
CA PHE A 26 18.26 23.13 19.67
C PHE A 26 16.74 23.25 19.93
N LEU A 27 16.32 24.27 20.72
CA LEU A 27 14.91 24.54 20.98
C LEU A 27 14.18 25.03 19.72
N VAL A 28 14.82 25.88 18.93
CA VAL A 28 14.30 26.33 17.62
C VAL A 28 14.23 25.15 16.65
N PHE A 29 15.22 24.27 16.64
CA PHE A 29 15.21 23.06 15.82
C PHE A 29 14.07 22.10 16.26
N CYS A 30 13.88 21.88 17.57
CA CYS A 30 12.78 21.07 18.10
C CYS A 30 11.40 21.71 17.83
N LEU A 31 11.26 23.04 17.94
CA LEU A 31 10.02 23.74 17.57
C LEU A 31 9.74 23.65 16.07
N LEU A 32 10.74 23.83 15.22
CA LEU A 32 10.59 23.64 13.78
C LEU A 32 10.20 22.19 13.44
N THR A 33 10.80 21.18 14.07
CA THR A 33 10.43 19.77 13.83
C THR A 33 9.02 19.44 14.31
N ALA A 34 8.54 20.06 15.42
CA ALA A 34 7.17 19.91 15.91
C ALA A 34 6.14 20.53 14.96
N PHE A 35 6.44 21.70 14.35
CA PHE A 35 5.58 22.32 13.34
C PHE A 35 5.47 21.48 12.04
N PHE A 36 6.49 20.68 11.69
CA PHE A 36 6.48 19.88 10.47
C PHE A 36 5.85 18.48 10.62
N SER A 37 5.49 18.08 11.84
CA SER A 37 4.77 16.82 12.06
C SER A 37 3.31 16.86 11.57
N GLY A 38 2.76 18.03 11.27
CA GLY A 38 1.34 18.25 11.03
C GLY A 38 0.89 18.53 9.58
N CYS A 39 1.79 18.68 8.62
CA CYS A 39 1.37 18.87 7.21
C CYS A 39 1.30 17.55 6.45
N ALA A 40 0.47 16.62 6.92
CA ALA A 40 -0.07 15.60 6.04
C ALA A 40 -1.05 16.27 5.07
N MET A 41 -1.05 15.84 3.81
CA MET A 41 -2.03 16.33 2.83
C MET A 41 -3.42 16.03 3.37
N LEU A 42 -4.13 17.06 3.81
CA LEU A 42 -5.54 16.95 4.16
C LEU A 42 -6.30 16.48 2.91
N PRO A 43 -7.31 15.62 3.06
CA PRO A 43 -8.16 15.22 1.94
C PRO A 43 -8.70 16.47 1.25
N VAL A 44 -8.56 16.52 -0.08
CA VAL A 44 -9.13 17.62 -0.87
C VAL A 44 -10.64 17.56 -0.73
N PRO A 45 -11.31 18.64 -0.29
CA PRO A 45 -12.77 18.67 -0.20
C PRO A 45 -13.35 18.47 -1.60
N THR A 46 -14.16 17.43 -1.78
CA THR A 46 -14.95 17.24 -3.00
C THR A 46 -16.21 18.08 -2.90
N ARG A 47 -16.21 19.25 -3.51
CA ARG A 47 -17.38 20.10 -3.55
C ARG A 47 -18.03 19.99 -4.93
N SER A 48 -19.19 19.34 -5.02
CA SER A 48 -20.00 19.37 -6.22
C SER A 48 -20.56 20.78 -6.48
N GLU A 49 -20.50 21.24 -7.71
CA GLU A 49 -21.15 22.49 -8.14
C GLU A 49 -22.67 22.47 -7.96
N ARG A 50 -23.27 21.27 -7.76
CA ARG A 50 -24.70 21.06 -7.61
C ARG A 50 -25.21 21.11 -6.16
N ILE A 51 -24.35 21.37 -5.18
CA ILE A 51 -24.74 21.49 -3.76
C ILE A 51 -25.73 22.65 -3.60
N GLY A 52 -26.87 22.37 -2.96
CA GLY A 52 -27.95 23.33 -2.75
C GLY A 52 -28.83 23.58 -3.98
N ALA A 53 -28.60 22.86 -5.10
CA ALA A 53 -29.51 22.92 -6.25
C ALA A 53 -30.84 22.21 -5.96
N THR A 54 -31.91 22.63 -6.57
CA THR A 54 -33.22 21.98 -6.41
C THR A 54 -33.32 20.69 -7.23
N GLY A 55 -34.16 19.75 -6.79
CA GLY A 55 -34.45 18.51 -7.50
C GLY A 55 -33.51 17.34 -7.16
N PRO A 56 -33.65 16.19 -7.86
CA PRO A 56 -32.96 14.95 -7.52
C PRO A 56 -31.44 15.06 -7.57
N LEU A 57 -30.86 15.79 -8.51
CA LEU A 57 -29.42 15.98 -8.66
C LEU A 57 -28.83 16.77 -7.48
N GLY A 58 -29.51 17.85 -7.05
CA GLY A 58 -29.10 18.61 -5.88
C GLY A 58 -29.19 17.78 -4.61
N SER A 59 -30.30 17.03 -4.43
CA SER A 59 -30.47 16.14 -3.27
C SER A 59 -29.37 15.06 -3.20
N CYS A 60 -28.91 14.54 -4.35
CA CYS A 60 -27.80 13.59 -4.40
C CYS A 60 -26.45 14.25 -4.08
N ALA A 61 -26.21 15.47 -4.56
CA ALA A 61 -25.00 16.23 -4.23
C ALA A 61 -24.94 16.57 -2.72
N ASP A 62 -26.05 17.00 -2.13
CA ASP A 62 -26.19 17.29 -0.71
C ASP A 62 -26.00 16.02 0.14
N PHE A 63 -26.51 14.87 -0.33
CA PHE A 63 -26.29 13.59 0.33
C PHE A 63 -24.79 13.24 0.39
N PHE A 64 -24.06 13.33 -0.72
CA PHE A 64 -22.62 13.06 -0.73
C PHE A 64 -21.86 14.05 0.16
N ALA A 65 -22.22 15.33 0.15
CA ALA A 65 -21.61 16.34 1.02
C ALA A 65 -21.85 16.04 2.52
N ALA A 66 -23.06 15.61 2.88
CA ALA A 66 -23.39 15.21 4.23
C ALA A 66 -22.64 13.94 4.65
N LEU A 67 -22.54 12.93 3.78
CA LEU A 67 -21.81 11.70 4.03
C LEU A 67 -20.30 11.99 4.20
N ASP A 68 -19.70 12.79 3.31
CA ASP A 68 -18.30 13.17 3.40
C ASP A 68 -17.99 13.91 4.71
N LYS A 69 -18.85 14.85 5.11
CA LYS A 69 -18.72 15.56 6.37
C LYS A 69 -18.75 14.61 7.57
N ARG A 70 -19.66 13.62 7.60
CA ARG A 70 -19.76 12.66 8.70
C ARG A 70 -18.58 11.69 8.75
N THR A 71 -18.08 11.24 7.60
CA THR A 71 -16.88 10.38 7.55
C THR A 71 -15.62 11.11 8.00
N GLU A 72 -15.49 12.39 7.67
CA GLU A 72 -14.37 13.24 8.13
C GLU A 72 -14.46 13.53 9.64
N GLU A 73 -15.63 13.95 10.14
CA GLU A 73 -15.87 14.19 11.57
C GLU A 73 -15.63 12.94 12.44
N ALA A 74 -16.00 11.77 11.94
CA ALA A 74 -15.77 10.49 12.61
C ALA A 74 -14.33 9.95 12.43
N GLY A 75 -13.51 10.53 11.55
CA GLY A 75 -12.16 10.05 11.26
C GLY A 75 -12.12 8.67 10.59
N VAL A 76 -13.18 8.30 9.84
CA VAL A 76 -13.32 6.99 9.20
C VAL A 76 -13.13 7.02 7.68
N LEU A 77 -12.57 8.10 7.15
CA LEU A 77 -12.23 8.22 5.74
C LEU A 77 -11.29 7.08 5.31
N ASP A 78 -11.60 6.42 4.20
CA ASP A 78 -10.72 5.44 3.59
C ASP A 78 -9.68 6.12 2.67
N PRO A 79 -8.40 6.07 3.04
CA PRO A 79 -7.35 6.77 2.30
C PRO A 79 -6.71 5.94 1.17
N GLY A 80 -7.15 4.69 0.91
CA GLY A 80 -6.53 3.79 -0.07
C GLY A 80 -6.69 4.25 -1.52
N VAL A 81 -7.71 5.08 -1.79
CA VAL A 81 -8.00 5.68 -3.10
C VAL A 81 -8.26 7.17 -2.97
N PHE A 82 -8.09 7.93 -4.05
CA PHE A 82 -8.13 9.39 -4.04
C PHE A 82 -9.46 9.92 -4.57
N ARG A 83 -10.07 10.87 -3.86
CA ARG A 83 -11.28 11.57 -4.29
C ARG A 83 -10.99 12.41 -5.54
N VAL A 84 -11.95 12.47 -6.46
CA VAL A 84 -11.89 13.35 -7.64
C VAL A 84 -12.61 14.66 -7.34
N THR A 85 -11.92 15.78 -7.50
CA THR A 85 -12.48 17.12 -7.24
C THR A 85 -13.77 17.34 -8.07
N ASN A 86 -14.80 17.92 -7.47
CA ASN A 86 -16.14 18.18 -8.05
C ASN A 86 -17.00 16.94 -8.35
N TYR A 87 -16.46 15.73 -8.26
CA TYR A 87 -17.18 14.49 -8.53
C TYR A 87 -17.20 13.60 -7.28
N PRO A 88 -18.06 13.86 -6.29
CA PRO A 88 -18.05 13.18 -4.98
C PRO A 88 -18.39 11.70 -5.03
N TYR A 89 -18.84 11.21 -6.16
CA TYR A 89 -19.16 9.82 -6.46
C TYR A 89 -18.04 9.09 -7.24
N LEU A 90 -16.88 9.75 -7.44
CA LEU A 90 -15.72 9.18 -8.13
C LEU A 90 -14.49 9.19 -7.24
N ARG A 91 -13.75 8.08 -7.28
CA ARG A 91 -12.39 7.99 -6.74
C ARG A 91 -11.45 7.35 -7.75
N VAL A 92 -10.16 7.62 -7.60
CA VAL A 92 -9.14 7.15 -8.52
C VAL A 92 -7.97 6.53 -7.75
N ASN A 93 -7.32 5.54 -8.35
CA ASN A 93 -5.99 5.06 -8.00
C ASN A 93 -5.02 5.30 -9.17
N ARG A 94 -3.72 5.02 -8.98
CA ARG A 94 -2.71 5.24 -10.04
C ARG A 94 -2.99 4.45 -11.32
N PHE A 95 -3.49 3.22 -11.17
CA PHE A 95 -3.80 2.39 -12.34
C PHE A 95 -4.95 2.97 -13.17
N VAL A 96 -6.07 3.36 -12.54
CA VAL A 96 -7.20 3.97 -13.25
C VAL A 96 -6.82 5.35 -13.82
N ALA A 97 -6.01 6.14 -13.09
CA ALA A 97 -5.51 7.43 -13.60
C ALA A 97 -4.62 7.28 -14.84
N SER A 98 -3.96 6.14 -15.04
CA SER A 98 -3.08 5.90 -16.19
C SER A 98 -3.81 5.84 -17.53
N PHE A 99 -5.12 5.69 -17.54
CA PHE A 99 -5.94 5.66 -18.77
C PHE A 99 -6.38 7.04 -19.25
N ARG A 100 -6.11 8.09 -18.50
CA ARG A 100 -6.58 9.46 -18.78
C ARG A 100 -6.34 9.92 -20.23
N GLU A 101 -5.23 9.50 -20.82
CA GLU A 101 -4.85 9.86 -22.20
C GLU A 101 -5.32 8.83 -23.26
N ASP A 102 -5.88 7.68 -22.85
CA ASP A 102 -6.23 6.56 -23.74
C ASP A 102 -7.74 6.39 -23.96
N ILE A 103 -8.56 7.37 -23.55
CA ILE A 103 -10.02 7.26 -23.48
C ILE A 103 -10.76 8.17 -24.48
N ASP A 104 -10.29 8.21 -25.74
CA ASP A 104 -10.91 9.01 -26.79
C ASP A 104 -12.25 8.43 -27.28
N ASP A 105 -12.39 7.10 -27.21
CA ASP A 105 -13.64 6.42 -27.53
C ASP A 105 -14.68 6.59 -26.41
N PRO A 106 -15.98 6.89 -26.75
CA PRO A 106 -17.03 7.03 -25.74
C PRO A 106 -17.24 5.80 -24.85
N SER A 107 -17.04 4.59 -25.36
CA SER A 107 -17.19 3.36 -24.56
C SER A 107 -16.03 3.19 -23.57
N ALA A 108 -14.81 3.54 -23.97
CA ALA A 108 -13.65 3.57 -23.10
C ALA A 108 -13.80 4.62 -22.00
N PHE A 109 -14.32 5.83 -22.35
CA PHE A 109 -14.63 6.85 -21.34
C PHE A 109 -15.66 6.36 -20.33
N ALA A 110 -16.76 5.75 -20.79
CA ALA A 110 -17.80 5.21 -19.89
C ALA A 110 -17.20 4.15 -18.94
N ALA A 111 -16.46 3.19 -19.46
CA ALA A 111 -15.80 2.18 -18.65
C ALA A 111 -14.81 2.79 -17.63
N TRP A 112 -14.10 3.87 -18.00
CA TRP A 112 -13.20 4.59 -17.10
C TRP A 112 -13.95 5.28 -15.95
N ALA A 113 -15.05 5.97 -16.26
CA ALA A 113 -15.91 6.58 -15.26
C ALA A 113 -16.55 5.52 -14.32
N ASP A 114 -17.00 4.38 -14.89
CA ASP A 114 -17.53 3.26 -14.12
C ASP A 114 -16.47 2.69 -13.15
N ARG A 115 -15.23 2.53 -13.58
CA ARG A 115 -14.14 2.08 -12.71
C ARG A 115 -13.89 3.05 -11.54
N MET A 116 -13.95 4.36 -11.78
CA MET A 116 -13.81 5.35 -10.71
C MET A 116 -14.97 5.34 -9.73
N GLN A 117 -16.20 5.11 -10.23
CA GLN A 117 -17.38 4.97 -9.37
C GLN A 117 -17.30 3.69 -8.52
N VAL A 118 -16.86 2.58 -9.09
CA VAL A 118 -16.63 1.32 -8.33
C VAL A 118 -15.60 1.54 -7.22
N LEU A 119 -14.52 2.29 -7.46
CA LEU A 119 -13.55 2.64 -6.42
C LEU A 119 -14.17 3.51 -5.31
N ASP A 120 -15.08 4.42 -5.65
CA ASP A 120 -15.80 5.22 -4.64
C ASP A 120 -16.76 4.34 -3.82
N GLN A 121 -17.56 3.51 -4.47
CA GLN A 121 -18.48 2.59 -3.80
C GLN A 121 -17.75 1.61 -2.88
N ASP A 122 -16.62 1.06 -3.34
CA ASP A 122 -15.77 0.18 -2.54
C ASP A 122 -15.22 0.91 -1.30
N ALA A 123 -14.69 2.12 -1.43
CA ALA A 123 -14.22 2.90 -0.29
C ALA A 123 -15.35 3.24 0.69
N ARG A 124 -16.49 3.71 0.17
CA ARG A 124 -17.64 4.12 1.00
C ARG A 124 -18.28 2.98 1.76
N GLN A 125 -18.25 1.75 1.26
CA GLN A 125 -18.77 0.63 2.05
C GLN A 125 -18.03 0.45 3.37
N TYR A 126 -16.70 0.66 3.41
CA TYR A 126 -15.91 0.58 4.64
C TYR A 126 -16.06 1.84 5.50
N GLU A 127 -16.13 3.02 4.88
CA GLU A 127 -16.42 4.26 5.59
C GLU A 127 -17.77 4.17 6.33
N ILE A 128 -18.83 3.76 5.64
CA ILE A 128 -20.18 3.59 6.21
C ILE A 128 -20.19 2.48 7.27
N ALA A 129 -19.48 1.37 7.04
CA ALA A 129 -19.38 0.30 8.02
C ALA A 129 -18.73 0.75 9.35
N ASN A 130 -17.78 1.70 9.26
CA ASN A 130 -17.02 2.22 10.39
C ASN A 130 -17.67 3.47 11.05
N LEU A 131 -18.72 4.06 10.45
CA LEU A 131 -19.44 5.19 11.05
C LEU A 131 -20.09 4.78 12.38
N PRO A 132 -20.07 5.64 13.41
CA PRO A 132 -20.90 5.46 14.60
C PRO A 132 -22.40 5.40 14.26
N ASP A 133 -23.18 4.62 15.00
CA ASP A 133 -24.62 4.46 14.77
C ASP A 133 -25.38 5.80 14.82
N SER A 134 -24.94 6.73 15.66
CA SER A 134 -25.50 8.08 15.73
C SER A 134 -25.31 8.86 14.43
N ALA A 135 -24.16 8.74 13.78
CA ALA A 135 -23.90 9.37 12.49
C ALA A 135 -24.71 8.73 11.36
N VAL A 136 -24.86 7.40 11.39
CA VAL A 136 -25.72 6.67 10.44
C VAL A 136 -27.18 7.12 10.58
N ALA A 137 -27.71 7.22 11.80
CA ALA A 137 -29.09 7.67 12.06
C ALA A 137 -29.36 9.11 11.59
N MET A 138 -28.35 10.00 11.64
CA MET A 138 -28.47 11.36 11.10
C MET A 138 -28.54 11.40 9.57
N LEU A 139 -27.96 10.42 8.87
CA LEU A 139 -27.93 10.36 7.42
C LEU A 139 -29.12 9.57 6.84
N ASP A 140 -29.52 8.49 7.50
CA ASP A 140 -30.70 7.65 7.17
C ASP A 140 -31.21 6.94 8.44
N ALA A 141 -32.16 7.58 9.10
CA ALA A 141 -32.77 7.05 10.33
C ALA A 141 -33.66 5.81 10.09
N VAL A 142 -34.14 5.61 8.87
CA VAL A 142 -35.13 4.56 8.54
C VAL A 142 -34.41 3.27 8.09
N ASN A 143 -33.50 3.38 7.13
CA ASN A 143 -32.90 2.23 6.45
C ASN A 143 -31.46 1.95 6.93
N GLY A 144 -30.89 2.85 7.75
CA GLY A 144 -29.56 2.70 8.32
C GLY A 144 -28.46 2.53 7.26
N ARG A 145 -27.45 1.68 7.56
CA ARG A 145 -26.30 1.44 6.66
C ARG A 145 -26.72 0.89 5.29
N VAL A 146 -27.72 0.01 5.23
CA VAL A 146 -28.23 -0.55 3.97
C VAL A 146 -28.80 0.54 3.07
N GLY A 147 -29.60 1.46 3.64
CA GLY A 147 -30.11 2.62 2.93
C GLY A 147 -29.01 3.52 2.38
N LEU A 148 -27.96 3.75 3.18
CA LEU A 148 -26.81 4.55 2.74
C LEU A 148 -26.06 3.90 1.57
N TYR A 149 -25.82 2.58 1.59
CA TYR A 149 -25.18 1.86 0.47
C TYR A 149 -25.98 1.99 -0.81
N ASN A 150 -27.30 1.75 -0.73
CA ASN A 150 -28.19 1.88 -1.89
C ASN A 150 -28.21 3.31 -2.45
N LYS A 151 -28.21 4.30 -1.57
CA LYS A 151 -28.23 5.71 -1.96
C LYS A 151 -26.92 6.16 -2.59
N VAL A 152 -25.77 5.66 -2.12
CA VAL A 152 -24.45 5.88 -2.77
C VAL A 152 -24.49 5.40 -4.23
N GLY A 153 -24.98 4.19 -4.47
CA GLY A 153 -25.10 3.65 -5.83
C GLY A 153 -26.05 4.47 -6.71
N ALA A 154 -27.29 4.64 -6.26
CA ALA A 154 -28.33 5.33 -7.03
C ALA A 154 -27.98 6.81 -7.31
N CYS A 155 -27.48 7.54 -6.31
CA CYS A 155 -27.06 8.93 -6.49
C CYS A 155 -25.80 9.04 -7.37
N GLY A 156 -24.86 8.10 -7.26
CA GLY A 156 -23.67 8.05 -8.13
C GLY A 156 -24.04 7.87 -9.59
N ASP A 157 -24.96 6.93 -9.89
CA ASP A 157 -25.45 6.69 -11.26
C ASP A 157 -26.17 7.91 -11.83
N LEU A 158 -27.04 8.54 -11.03
CA LEU A 158 -27.79 9.73 -11.45
C LEU A 158 -26.87 10.91 -11.77
N LEU A 159 -25.90 11.20 -10.89
CA LEU A 159 -24.93 12.28 -11.09
C LEU A 159 -24.01 11.99 -12.27
N LYS A 160 -23.47 10.76 -12.39
CA LYS A 160 -22.62 10.33 -13.51
C LYS A 160 -23.34 10.51 -14.85
N GLN A 161 -24.59 10.08 -14.93
CA GLN A 161 -25.38 10.22 -16.14
C GLN A 161 -25.61 11.69 -16.51
N ALA A 162 -25.86 12.56 -15.53
CA ALA A 162 -26.07 13.98 -15.76
C ALA A 162 -24.78 14.75 -16.10
N ASP A 163 -23.65 14.37 -15.49
CA ASP A 163 -22.39 15.10 -15.62
C ASP A 163 -21.65 14.80 -16.93
N PHE A 164 -21.82 13.60 -17.53
CA PHE A 164 -21.02 13.20 -18.70
C PHE A 164 -21.82 13.10 -20.01
N GLN A 165 -22.89 13.87 -20.14
CA GLN A 165 -23.68 13.94 -21.38
C GLN A 165 -22.91 14.64 -22.50
N ASP A 166 -22.14 15.68 -22.17
CA ASP A 166 -21.41 16.46 -23.15
C ASP A 166 -19.88 16.25 -23.09
N ILE A 167 -19.23 16.61 -24.20
CA ILE A 167 -17.78 16.45 -24.39
C ILE A 167 -16.96 17.37 -23.49
N GLU A 168 -17.46 18.58 -23.18
CA GLU A 168 -16.76 19.55 -22.35
C GLU A 168 -16.63 19.04 -20.91
N GLN A 169 -17.70 18.45 -20.36
CA GLN A 169 -17.67 17.88 -19.01
C GLN A 169 -16.74 16.65 -18.93
N ARG A 170 -16.70 15.84 -19.99
CA ARG A 170 -15.73 14.73 -20.09
C ARG A 170 -14.30 15.22 -20.08
N GLN A 171 -14.01 16.32 -20.80
CA GLN A 171 -12.68 16.93 -20.81
C GLN A 171 -12.30 17.49 -19.44
N LYS A 172 -13.22 18.16 -18.73
CA LYS A 172 -13.00 18.64 -17.35
C LYS A 172 -12.65 17.51 -16.40
N LEU A 173 -13.34 16.35 -16.51
CA LEU A 173 -12.99 15.18 -15.71
C LEU A 173 -11.55 14.72 -15.99
N ARG A 174 -11.16 14.60 -17.26
CA ARG A 174 -9.79 14.21 -17.65
C ARG A 174 -8.73 15.10 -17.00
N GLU A 175 -8.94 16.42 -16.96
CA GLU A 175 -8.01 17.38 -16.39
C GLU A 175 -7.89 17.25 -14.86
N GLN A 176 -8.96 16.87 -14.18
CA GLN A 176 -9.02 16.77 -12.72
C GLN A 176 -8.54 15.43 -12.17
N VAL A 177 -8.62 14.36 -12.97
CA VAL A 177 -8.22 13.03 -12.50
C VAL A 177 -6.70 12.91 -12.42
N SER A 178 -6.21 12.79 -11.19
CA SER A 178 -4.80 12.51 -10.90
C SER A 178 -4.69 11.74 -9.59
N ALA A 179 -3.72 10.84 -9.49
CA ALA A 179 -3.36 10.21 -8.24
C ALA A 179 -2.23 11.02 -7.58
N PRO A 180 -2.42 11.56 -6.38
CA PRO A 180 -1.40 12.32 -5.67
C PRO A 180 -0.13 11.50 -5.43
N ASP A 181 0.99 12.22 -5.33
CA ASP A 181 2.29 11.64 -5.02
C ASP A 181 2.42 11.39 -3.50
N GLU A 182 3.06 10.29 -3.12
CA GLU A 182 3.35 9.96 -1.71
C GLU A 182 4.62 10.67 -1.18
N TYR A 183 5.27 11.48 -2.02
CA TYR A 183 6.49 12.22 -1.69
C TYR A 183 6.20 13.71 -1.48
N ILE A 184 6.18 14.15 -0.22
CA ILE A 184 5.87 15.53 0.17
C ILE A 184 7.01 16.45 -0.23
N VAL A 185 6.78 17.29 -1.26
CA VAL A 185 7.78 18.21 -1.83
C VAL A 185 8.34 19.16 -0.77
N LEU A 186 7.50 19.71 0.10
CA LEU A 186 7.93 20.64 1.16
C LEU A 186 8.98 20.00 2.09
N ARG A 187 8.80 18.73 2.46
CA ARG A 187 9.80 18.00 3.27
C ARG A 187 11.12 17.86 2.54
N ARG A 188 11.09 17.59 1.23
CA ARG A 188 12.30 17.51 0.39
C ARG A 188 13.05 18.85 0.31
N VAL A 189 12.31 19.96 0.16
CA VAL A 189 12.90 21.30 0.13
C VAL A 189 13.55 21.62 1.47
N LEU A 190 12.80 21.48 2.57
CA LEU A 190 13.30 21.80 3.92
C LEU A 190 14.41 20.86 4.39
N GLY A 191 14.37 19.60 3.98
CA GLY A 191 15.39 18.58 4.27
C GLY A 191 16.62 18.67 3.38
N ILE A 192 16.73 19.68 2.54
CA ILE A 192 17.85 19.88 1.59
C ILE A 192 18.12 18.55 0.83
N TYR A 193 17.04 17.97 0.27
CA TYR A 193 17.05 16.66 -0.36
C TYR A 193 18.19 16.44 -1.38
N PRO A 194 18.62 17.42 -2.22
CA PRO A 194 19.75 17.23 -3.11
C PRO A 194 21.05 16.81 -2.43
N LEU A 195 21.25 17.18 -1.15
CA LEU A 195 22.40 16.78 -0.34
C LEU A 195 22.11 15.49 0.44
N THR A 196 20.97 15.42 1.14
CA THR A 196 20.63 14.27 1.99
C THR A 196 20.47 12.98 1.19
N ARG A 197 20.00 13.06 -0.07
CA ARG A 197 19.88 11.90 -0.96
C ARG A 197 21.20 11.15 -1.20
N LEU A 198 22.36 11.81 -1.10
CA LEU A 198 23.66 11.17 -1.30
C LEU A 198 23.96 10.16 -0.17
N PHE A 199 23.65 10.53 1.07
CA PHE A 199 23.80 9.63 2.22
C PHE A 199 22.80 8.47 2.15
N VAL A 200 21.54 8.77 1.79
CA VAL A 200 20.50 7.76 1.63
C VAL A 200 20.86 6.78 0.50
N SER A 201 21.34 7.28 -0.65
CA SER A 201 21.79 6.45 -1.77
C SER A 201 22.92 5.49 -1.38
N HIS A 202 23.86 5.96 -0.56
CA HIS A 202 24.93 5.09 -0.04
C HIS A 202 24.35 3.95 0.83
N GLY A 203 23.41 4.27 1.73
CA GLY A 203 22.71 3.28 2.56
C GLY A 203 21.96 2.24 1.73
N VAL A 204 21.20 2.69 0.72
CA VAL A 204 20.46 1.82 -0.22
C VAL A 204 21.43 0.90 -0.98
N SER A 205 22.52 1.44 -1.53
CA SER A 205 23.51 0.65 -2.28
C SER A 205 24.16 -0.41 -1.40
N LYS A 206 24.48 -0.08 -0.14
CA LYS A 206 25.03 -1.04 0.83
C LYS A 206 24.03 -2.15 1.15
N TRP A 207 22.74 -1.80 1.32
CA TRP A 207 21.68 -2.79 1.53
C TRP A 207 21.52 -3.69 0.31
N HIS A 208 21.48 -3.14 -0.94
CA HIS A 208 21.41 -3.93 -2.16
C HIS A 208 22.56 -4.95 -2.26
N ALA A 209 23.80 -4.51 -1.99
CA ALA A 209 24.97 -5.39 -2.01
C ALA A 209 24.85 -6.53 -0.97
N SER A 210 24.37 -6.22 0.23
CA SER A 210 24.10 -7.21 1.27
C SER A 210 23.01 -8.19 0.84
N ALA A 211 21.89 -7.70 0.30
CA ALA A 211 20.78 -8.52 -0.14
C ALA A 211 21.16 -9.44 -1.30
N HIS A 212 21.94 -8.95 -2.28
CA HIS A 212 22.48 -9.80 -3.34
C HIS A 212 23.37 -10.93 -2.81
N LYS A 213 24.16 -10.65 -1.76
CA LYS A 213 25.06 -11.65 -1.15
C LYS A 213 24.30 -12.71 -0.35
N SER A 214 23.23 -12.33 0.34
CA SER A 214 22.46 -13.23 1.22
C SER A 214 21.36 -14.00 0.50
N PHE A 215 20.92 -13.52 -0.68
CA PHE A 215 19.82 -14.13 -1.43
C PHE A 215 20.22 -15.44 -2.12
N SER A 216 19.33 -16.43 -2.05
CA SER A 216 19.48 -17.71 -2.76
C SER A 216 18.14 -18.23 -3.30
N ASN A 217 18.19 -19.01 -4.37
CA ASN A 217 17.05 -19.79 -4.90
C ASN A 217 17.00 -21.20 -4.33
N GLU A 218 17.76 -21.48 -3.28
CA GLU A 218 17.80 -22.78 -2.59
C GLU A 218 17.20 -22.65 -1.19
N PRO A 219 16.65 -23.75 -0.63
CA PRO A 219 16.20 -23.78 0.75
C PRO A 219 17.33 -23.40 1.73
N PRO A 220 17.02 -22.67 2.82
CA PRO A 220 18.01 -22.36 3.84
C PRO A 220 18.50 -23.63 4.55
N ILE A 221 19.80 -23.68 4.81
CA ILE A 221 20.43 -24.79 5.52
C ILE A 221 20.39 -24.49 7.03
N HIS A 222 19.93 -25.43 7.85
CA HIS A 222 19.92 -25.36 9.31
C HIS A 222 19.04 -24.26 9.97
N TRP A 223 18.09 -23.69 9.26
CA TRP A 223 17.12 -22.80 9.89
C TRP A 223 16.07 -23.60 10.67
N GLN A 224 15.84 -23.23 11.90
CA GLN A 224 14.63 -23.63 12.62
C GLN A 224 13.47 -22.78 12.10
N THR A 225 12.57 -23.42 11.36
CA THR A 225 11.51 -22.74 10.64
C THR A 225 10.13 -23.20 11.06
N ILE A 226 9.16 -22.29 10.98
CA ILE A 226 7.74 -22.60 10.88
C ILE A 226 7.31 -22.47 9.43
N ARG A 227 6.48 -23.40 8.94
CA ARG A 227 5.93 -23.35 7.59
C ARG A 227 4.44 -23.15 7.63
N TYR A 228 3.99 -22.25 6.79
CA TYR A 228 2.58 -22.01 6.54
C TYR A 228 2.27 -22.35 5.09
N VAL A 229 1.29 -23.24 4.87
CA VAL A 229 0.84 -23.66 3.55
C VAL A 229 -0.60 -23.23 3.32
N PRO A 230 -1.02 -22.90 2.08
CA PRO A 230 -2.43 -22.69 1.79
C PRO A 230 -3.21 -23.99 2.01
N ASP A 231 -4.51 -23.89 2.35
CA ASP A 231 -5.36 -25.07 2.58
C ASP A 231 -5.28 -26.03 1.38
N PRO A 232 -4.88 -27.30 1.58
CA PRO A 232 -4.57 -28.24 0.51
C PRO A 232 -5.81 -28.83 -0.20
N LYS A 233 -7.03 -28.54 0.25
CA LYS A 233 -8.27 -29.18 -0.22
C LYS A 233 -8.75 -28.73 -1.60
N ILE A 234 -7.86 -28.59 -2.60
CA ILE A 234 -8.26 -27.98 -3.86
C ILE A 234 -7.87 -28.83 -5.06
N HIS A 235 -8.85 -29.02 -5.94
CA HIS A 235 -8.63 -29.53 -7.28
C HIS A 235 -8.07 -28.39 -8.16
N TRP A 236 -6.95 -28.62 -8.80
CA TRP A 236 -6.26 -27.60 -9.57
C TRP A 236 -6.66 -27.67 -11.04
N GLU A 237 -7.40 -26.66 -11.51
CA GLU A 237 -7.50 -26.39 -12.95
C GLU A 237 -6.22 -25.69 -13.42
N SER A 238 -5.87 -25.86 -14.71
CA SER A 238 -4.72 -25.09 -15.22
C SER A 238 -5.04 -23.59 -15.25
N PRO A 239 -4.02 -22.70 -15.09
CA PRO A 239 -4.24 -21.25 -15.16
C PRO A 239 -5.01 -20.84 -16.43
N ARG A 240 -4.67 -21.45 -17.55
CA ARG A 240 -5.31 -21.20 -18.84
C ARG A 240 -6.80 -21.55 -18.85
N GLN A 241 -7.21 -22.62 -18.18
CA GLN A 241 -8.62 -23.02 -18.07
C GLN A 241 -9.40 -22.01 -17.21
N ILE A 242 -8.83 -21.56 -16.10
CA ILE A 242 -9.44 -20.53 -15.23
C ILE A 242 -9.64 -19.22 -16.00
N LEU A 243 -8.69 -18.83 -16.84
CA LEU A 243 -8.71 -17.56 -17.57
C LEU A 243 -9.48 -17.60 -18.89
N ALA A 244 -9.68 -18.77 -19.49
CA ALA A 244 -10.34 -18.91 -20.80
C ALA A 244 -11.70 -18.18 -20.91
N PRO A 245 -12.60 -18.18 -19.90
CA PRO A 245 -13.89 -17.48 -19.97
C PRO A 245 -13.80 -15.98 -19.60
N THR A 246 -12.60 -15.43 -19.36
CA THR A 246 -12.45 -14.04 -18.87
C THR A 246 -12.86 -13.04 -19.94
N LYS A 247 -13.79 -12.16 -19.59
CA LYS A 247 -14.18 -11.00 -20.39
C LYS A 247 -13.28 -9.82 -20.06
N HIS A 248 -13.20 -8.87 -21.00
CA HIS A 248 -12.52 -7.60 -20.81
C HIS A 248 -13.51 -6.46 -20.95
N ASP A 249 -13.32 -5.40 -20.18
CA ASP A 249 -14.08 -4.15 -20.38
C ASP A 249 -13.55 -3.36 -21.58
N ALA A 250 -14.15 -2.20 -21.87
CA ALA A 250 -13.73 -1.35 -22.98
C ALA A 250 -12.32 -0.73 -22.82
N LEU A 251 -11.71 -0.83 -21.63
CA LEU A 251 -10.33 -0.45 -21.38
C LEU A 251 -9.35 -1.63 -21.56
N GLY A 252 -9.84 -2.81 -21.91
CA GLY A 252 -9.04 -4.02 -21.98
C GLY A 252 -8.71 -4.64 -20.63
N ILE A 253 -9.33 -4.19 -19.54
CA ILE A 253 -9.09 -4.71 -18.20
C ILE A 253 -9.86 -6.01 -18.00
N PRO A 254 -9.22 -7.11 -17.54
CA PRO A 254 -9.92 -8.36 -17.25
C PRO A 254 -11.00 -8.20 -16.18
N VAL A 255 -12.15 -8.82 -16.39
CA VAL A 255 -13.28 -8.88 -15.46
C VAL A 255 -13.47 -10.30 -14.99
N TYR A 256 -13.02 -10.60 -13.78
CA TYR A 256 -13.08 -11.94 -13.19
C TYR A 256 -14.36 -12.16 -12.40
N SER A 257 -14.97 -13.32 -12.55
CA SER A 257 -16.01 -13.78 -11.63
C SER A 257 -15.41 -14.06 -10.24
N PRO A 258 -16.22 -14.08 -9.17
CA PRO A 258 -15.75 -14.45 -7.83
C PRO A 258 -15.03 -15.81 -7.79
N ALA A 259 -15.55 -16.82 -8.52
CA ALA A 259 -14.95 -18.14 -8.60
C ALA A 259 -13.57 -18.12 -9.29
N GLN A 260 -13.42 -17.35 -10.40
CA GLN A 260 -12.11 -17.18 -11.05
C GLN A 260 -11.11 -16.50 -10.14
N ARG A 261 -11.51 -15.45 -9.43
CA ARG A 261 -10.65 -14.76 -8.47
C ARG A 261 -10.18 -15.70 -7.37
N GLU A 262 -11.09 -16.46 -6.78
CA GLU A 262 -10.78 -17.43 -5.74
C GLU A 262 -9.81 -18.50 -6.26
N ALA A 263 -10.07 -19.09 -7.43
CA ALA A 263 -9.23 -20.09 -8.05
C ALA A 263 -7.80 -19.55 -8.31
N LEU A 264 -7.67 -18.34 -8.86
CA LEU A 264 -6.37 -17.70 -9.09
C LEU A 264 -5.62 -17.47 -7.78
N PHE A 265 -6.27 -16.90 -6.76
CA PHE A 265 -5.60 -16.65 -5.48
C PHE A 265 -5.18 -17.94 -4.78
N ARG A 266 -5.95 -19.00 -4.88
CA ARG A 266 -5.59 -20.32 -4.33
C ARG A 266 -4.42 -20.95 -5.09
N MET A 267 -4.43 -20.83 -6.43
CA MET A 267 -3.40 -21.43 -7.28
C MET A 267 -2.01 -20.85 -7.03
N TYR A 268 -1.91 -19.53 -6.90
CA TYR A 268 -0.63 -18.84 -6.72
C TYR A 268 -0.29 -18.51 -5.27
N ALA A 269 -1.08 -19.01 -4.31
CA ALA A 269 -0.82 -18.83 -2.89
C ALA A 269 0.55 -19.44 -2.53
N PRO A 270 1.45 -18.67 -1.89
CA PRO A 270 2.79 -19.13 -1.61
C PRO A 270 2.87 -20.01 -0.36
N VAL A 271 3.97 -20.71 -0.19
CA VAL A 271 4.40 -21.24 1.11
C VAL A 271 5.24 -20.17 1.80
N TRP A 272 4.87 -19.86 3.04
CA TRP A 272 5.65 -18.99 3.90
C TRP A 272 6.52 -19.87 4.81
N GLU A 273 7.83 -19.79 4.66
CA GLU A 273 8.80 -20.46 5.51
C GLU A 273 9.56 -19.43 6.32
N ILE A 274 9.33 -19.39 7.63
CA ILE A 274 9.79 -18.30 8.48
C ILE A 274 10.74 -18.86 9.53
N GLN A 275 11.96 -18.34 9.59
CA GLN A 275 12.88 -18.63 10.68
C GLN A 275 12.28 -18.09 11.99
N ILE A 276 12.18 -18.93 13.01
CA ILE A 276 11.50 -18.59 14.25
C ILE A 276 12.47 -18.47 15.42
N GLN A 277 12.33 -17.37 16.17
CA GLN A 277 12.95 -17.17 17.48
C GLN A 277 11.90 -17.00 18.58
N ASP A 278 10.82 -16.27 18.31
CA ASP A 278 9.71 -16.04 19.23
C ASP A 278 8.39 -15.85 18.48
N ASP A 279 7.32 -15.50 19.19
CA ASP A 279 5.97 -15.34 18.60
C ASP A 279 5.85 -14.14 17.65
N ASN A 280 6.83 -13.20 17.66
CA ASN A 280 6.85 -12.09 16.70
C ASN A 280 7.17 -12.55 15.27
N ASP A 281 7.73 -13.75 15.11
CA ASP A 281 8.04 -14.36 13.81
C ASP A 281 6.84 -15.19 13.27
N ARG A 282 5.67 -15.15 13.92
CA ARG A 282 4.46 -15.86 13.49
C ARG A 282 3.51 -14.94 12.74
N ILE A 283 3.01 -15.40 11.60
CA ILE A 283 1.94 -14.68 10.89
C ILE A 283 0.60 -14.85 11.61
N GLY A 284 -0.27 -13.85 11.48
CA GLY A 284 -1.59 -13.90 12.09
C GLY A 284 -2.59 -12.90 11.52
N THR A 285 -3.69 -12.76 12.25
CA THR A 285 -4.81 -11.87 11.92
C THR A 285 -4.71 -10.58 12.71
N PRO A 286 -4.62 -9.40 12.07
CA PRO A 286 -4.71 -8.12 12.77
C PRO A 286 -6.03 -7.95 13.51
N ILE A 287 -5.93 -7.48 14.74
CA ILE A 287 -7.06 -7.23 15.64
C ILE A 287 -6.88 -5.92 16.39
N TRP A 288 -7.99 -5.29 16.76
CA TRP A 288 -8.02 -4.27 17.78
C TRP A 288 -8.14 -4.91 19.16
N THR A 289 -7.20 -4.64 20.05
CA THR A 289 -7.30 -5.09 21.46
C THR A 289 -8.32 -4.24 22.22
N GLY A 290 -8.80 -4.74 23.36
CA GLY A 290 -9.72 -3.98 24.24
C GLY A 290 -9.14 -2.66 24.78
N LYS A 291 -7.85 -2.41 24.60
CA LYS A 291 -7.16 -1.15 24.93
C LYS A 291 -7.06 -0.18 23.74
N GLY A 292 -7.65 -0.52 22.59
CA GLY A 292 -7.58 0.30 21.37
C GLY A 292 -6.20 0.32 20.70
N VAL A 293 -5.38 -0.71 20.91
CA VAL A 293 -4.09 -0.91 20.27
C VAL A 293 -4.22 -2.01 19.23
N LEU A 294 -3.59 -1.85 18.09
CA LEU A 294 -3.47 -2.90 17.07
C LEU A 294 -2.49 -3.98 17.52
N ASP A 295 -2.86 -5.22 17.28
CA ASP A 295 -2.07 -6.41 17.55
C ASP A 295 -2.34 -7.47 16.47
N VAL A 296 -1.62 -8.59 16.48
CA VAL A 296 -1.78 -9.69 15.53
C VAL A 296 -2.03 -11.00 16.31
N ASP A 297 -3.22 -11.59 16.12
CA ASP A 297 -3.56 -12.90 16.69
C ASP A 297 -2.88 -14.01 15.89
N THR A 298 -1.72 -14.46 16.35
CA THR A 298 -0.89 -15.50 15.71
C THR A 298 -1.48 -16.91 15.78
N ARG A 299 -2.56 -17.10 16.53
CA ARG A 299 -3.31 -18.37 16.55
C ARG A 299 -4.17 -18.57 15.30
N LYS A 300 -4.35 -17.51 14.50
CA LYS A 300 -5.14 -17.49 13.26
C LYS A 300 -4.26 -17.04 12.09
N PRO A 301 -3.39 -17.92 11.57
CA PRO A 301 -2.56 -17.60 10.42
C PRO A 301 -3.41 -17.17 9.22
N MET A 302 -3.12 -16.00 8.65
CA MET A 302 -3.91 -15.38 7.60
C MET A 302 -3.01 -14.69 6.57
N ALA A 303 -3.35 -14.84 5.28
CA ALA A 303 -2.86 -13.98 4.22
C ALA A 303 -4.03 -13.24 3.56
N TYR A 304 -3.91 -11.94 3.45
CA TYR A 304 -4.92 -11.09 2.82
C TYR A 304 -4.66 -10.97 1.33
N THR A 305 -5.70 -11.15 0.53
CA THR A 305 -5.62 -11.15 -0.93
C THR A 305 -6.20 -9.88 -1.53
N LEU A 306 -5.49 -9.31 -2.52
CA LEU A 306 -5.92 -8.14 -3.24
C LEU A 306 -5.57 -8.27 -4.72
N LEU A 307 -6.59 -8.10 -5.58
CA LEU A 307 -6.43 -8.08 -7.03
C LEU A 307 -6.04 -6.66 -7.47
N SER A 308 -4.96 -6.54 -8.24
CA SER A 308 -4.56 -5.30 -8.89
C SER A 308 -4.16 -5.56 -10.34
N PHE A 309 -3.88 -4.49 -11.08
CA PHE A 309 -3.48 -4.57 -12.48
C PHE A 309 -2.30 -3.63 -12.73
N THR A 310 -1.54 -3.94 -13.78
CA THR A 310 -0.45 -3.09 -14.28
C THR A 310 -0.46 -3.10 -15.80
N ARG A 311 0.25 -2.16 -16.41
CA ARG A 311 0.41 -2.06 -17.85
C ARG A 311 1.78 -2.63 -18.26
N PHE A 312 1.82 -3.31 -19.41
CA PHE A 312 3.05 -3.74 -20.05
C PHE A 312 2.87 -3.72 -21.57
N GLY A 313 3.51 -2.78 -22.22
CA GLY A 313 3.23 -2.46 -23.62
C GLY A 313 1.76 -2.06 -23.79
N LYS A 314 1.06 -2.80 -24.64
CA LYS A 314 -0.39 -2.61 -24.87
C LYS A 314 -1.27 -3.52 -24.02
N GLN A 315 -0.67 -4.38 -23.19
CA GLN A 315 -1.40 -5.36 -22.39
C GLN A 315 -1.70 -4.81 -20.99
N ILE A 316 -2.82 -5.24 -20.45
CA ILE A 316 -3.15 -5.10 -19.02
C ILE A 316 -2.88 -6.45 -18.35
N LEU A 317 -1.93 -6.45 -17.44
CA LEU A 317 -1.52 -7.65 -16.71
C LEU A 317 -2.18 -7.71 -15.34
N THR A 318 -2.55 -8.93 -14.94
CA THR A 318 -3.15 -9.21 -13.64
C THR A 318 -2.09 -9.36 -12.57
N GLN A 319 -2.33 -8.78 -11.41
CA GLN A 319 -1.45 -8.87 -10.24
C GLN A 319 -2.22 -9.43 -9.05
N LEU A 320 -1.72 -10.53 -8.50
CA LEU A 320 -2.22 -11.18 -7.29
C LEU A 320 -1.33 -10.79 -6.11
N ASN A 321 -1.88 -10.05 -5.15
CA ASN A 321 -1.16 -9.63 -3.95
C ASN A 321 -1.55 -10.51 -2.77
N TYR A 322 -0.57 -10.93 -1.96
CA TYR A 322 -0.74 -11.70 -0.72
C TYR A 322 -0.03 -10.95 0.41
N ILE A 323 -0.79 -10.46 1.35
CA ILE A 323 -0.33 -9.59 2.42
C ILE A 323 -0.42 -10.34 3.75
N ILE A 324 0.70 -10.49 4.44
CA ILE A 324 0.79 -11.10 5.77
C ILE A 324 1.21 -10.08 6.82
N TRP A 325 0.88 -10.37 8.06
CA TRP A 325 1.15 -9.49 9.20
C TRP A 325 1.80 -10.25 10.34
N PHE A 326 2.74 -9.58 11.02
CA PHE A 326 3.45 -10.02 12.21
C PHE A 326 3.17 -9.07 13.38
N PRO A 327 3.22 -9.55 14.65
CA PRO A 327 2.97 -8.72 15.82
C PRO A 327 3.95 -7.54 15.95
N SER A 328 5.23 -7.76 15.69
CA SER A 328 6.24 -6.71 15.75
C SER A 328 7.51 -7.08 14.97
N ARG A 329 8.31 -6.08 14.73
CA ARG A 329 9.75 -6.22 14.50
C ARG A 329 10.44 -5.91 15.84
N PRO A 330 10.95 -6.92 16.58
CA PRO A 330 11.50 -6.73 17.92
C PRO A 330 12.67 -5.75 17.93
N LYS A 331 12.63 -4.77 18.83
CA LYS A 331 13.76 -3.85 19.02
C LYS A 331 14.98 -4.59 19.55
N GLN A 332 16.15 -4.30 18.99
CA GLN A 332 17.43 -4.84 19.46
C GLN A 332 18.06 -3.98 20.56
N SER A 333 17.65 -2.72 20.66
CA SER A 333 18.04 -1.75 21.69
C SER A 333 17.00 -0.64 21.78
N ASP A 334 17.07 0.22 22.80
CA ASP A 334 16.20 1.40 22.94
C ASP A 334 16.34 2.38 21.77
N TRP A 335 17.46 2.40 21.10
CA TRP A 335 17.78 3.25 19.95
C TRP A 335 17.66 2.54 18.60
N ASP A 336 17.03 1.36 18.56
CA ASP A 336 16.80 0.67 17.31
C ASP A 336 15.83 1.49 16.42
N LEU A 337 16.34 1.93 15.28
CA LEU A 337 15.63 2.77 14.33
C LEU A 337 14.47 2.03 13.64
N TYR A 338 14.57 0.71 13.52
CA TYR A 338 13.73 -0.13 12.66
C TYR A 338 12.72 -0.97 13.44
N GLY A 339 12.95 -1.19 14.74
CA GLY A 339 12.07 -1.99 15.59
C GLY A 339 10.80 -1.26 15.99
N GLY A 340 9.70 -2.00 16.20
CA GLY A 340 8.42 -1.46 16.65
C GLY A 340 7.25 -2.41 16.42
N LEU A 341 6.05 -1.99 16.84
CA LEU A 341 4.82 -2.76 16.68
C LEU A 341 4.47 -2.94 15.21
N LEU A 342 3.84 -4.05 14.91
CA LEU A 342 3.45 -4.51 13.60
C LEU A 342 4.62 -4.59 12.61
N ASP A 343 4.65 -5.62 11.84
CA ASP A 343 5.44 -5.77 10.64
C ASP A 343 4.63 -6.56 9.62
N GLY A 344 5.09 -6.64 8.39
CA GLY A 344 4.38 -7.42 7.39
C GLY A 344 5.02 -7.34 6.02
N LEU A 345 4.58 -8.24 5.18
CA LEU A 345 5.09 -8.40 3.83
C LEU A 345 3.94 -8.48 2.83
N ASN A 346 4.07 -7.81 1.71
CA ASN A 346 3.27 -8.03 0.51
C ASN A 346 4.12 -8.79 -0.51
N TYR A 347 3.64 -9.97 -0.90
CA TYR A 347 4.14 -10.74 -2.04
C TYR A 347 3.17 -10.58 -3.20
N ARG A 348 3.67 -10.23 -4.39
CA ARG A 348 2.87 -10.00 -5.59
C ARG A 348 3.34 -10.87 -6.74
N VAL A 349 2.38 -11.49 -7.43
CA VAL A 349 2.61 -12.25 -8.67
C VAL A 349 1.94 -11.51 -9.81
N THR A 350 2.71 -11.12 -10.82
CA THR A 350 2.20 -10.55 -12.08
C THR A 350 2.11 -11.64 -13.13
N LEU A 351 0.91 -11.82 -13.70
CA LEU A 351 0.58 -12.87 -14.66
C LEU A 351 0.39 -12.28 -16.06
N ASP A 352 0.79 -13.05 -17.09
CA ASP A 352 0.38 -12.78 -18.47
C ASP A 352 -1.09 -13.19 -18.73
N SER A 353 -1.55 -12.99 -19.96
CA SER A 353 -2.93 -13.32 -20.39
C SER A 353 -3.24 -14.82 -20.35
N ASN A 354 -2.23 -15.69 -20.30
CA ASN A 354 -2.40 -17.15 -20.17
C ASN A 354 -2.30 -17.62 -18.72
N GLY A 355 -2.06 -16.70 -17.78
CA GLY A 355 -1.85 -17.00 -16.37
C GLY A 355 -0.42 -17.38 -16.01
N SER A 356 0.53 -17.37 -16.95
CA SER A 356 1.92 -17.67 -16.62
C SER A 356 2.57 -16.51 -15.88
N PRO A 357 3.30 -16.76 -14.77
CA PRO A 357 4.00 -15.71 -14.05
C PRO A 357 5.09 -15.03 -14.91
N LEU A 358 5.13 -13.71 -14.87
CA LEU A 358 6.16 -12.87 -15.48
C LEU A 358 7.10 -12.29 -14.44
N LEU A 359 6.54 -11.82 -13.33
CA LEU A 359 7.28 -11.12 -12.28
C LEU A 359 6.74 -11.52 -10.91
N TYR A 360 7.65 -11.78 -9.99
CA TYR A 360 7.35 -11.86 -8.56
C TYR A 360 7.96 -10.65 -7.87
N GLU A 361 7.31 -10.15 -6.84
CA GLU A 361 7.77 -8.96 -6.12
C GLU A 361 7.50 -9.12 -4.64
N THR A 362 8.36 -8.54 -3.82
CA THR A 362 8.13 -8.44 -2.38
C THR A 362 8.39 -7.03 -1.90
N VAL A 363 7.57 -6.55 -0.99
CA VAL A 363 7.74 -5.27 -0.29
C VAL A 363 7.21 -5.42 1.14
N HIS A 364 7.89 -4.84 2.12
CA HIS A 364 7.32 -4.76 3.46
C HIS A 364 6.12 -3.81 3.46
N ASN A 365 5.15 -4.05 4.34
CA ASN A 365 3.92 -3.25 4.42
C ASN A 365 4.16 -1.76 4.77
N CYS A 366 5.39 -1.37 5.08
CA CYS A 366 5.82 0.03 5.16
C CYS A 366 6.23 0.65 3.81
N GLY A 367 6.40 -0.15 2.75
CA GLY A 367 6.96 0.26 1.46
C GLY A 367 8.46 0.09 1.33
N CYS A 368 9.15 -0.33 2.39
CA CYS A 368 10.60 -0.55 2.39
C CYS A 368 10.98 -1.92 1.82
N TYR A 369 12.27 -2.09 1.53
CA TYR A 369 12.89 -3.39 1.16
C TYR A 369 12.27 -4.05 -0.08
N TYR A 370 11.88 -3.24 -1.04
CA TYR A 370 11.33 -3.71 -2.30
C TYR A 370 12.34 -4.58 -3.07
N LYS A 371 11.88 -5.74 -3.55
CA LYS A 371 12.64 -6.69 -4.37
C LYS A 371 11.78 -7.16 -5.55
N ALA A 372 12.39 -7.20 -6.73
CA ALA A 372 11.78 -7.72 -7.96
C ALA A 372 12.50 -9.00 -8.40
N TYR A 373 11.74 -10.02 -8.80
CA TYR A 373 12.23 -11.31 -9.24
C TYR A 373 11.61 -11.64 -10.61
N PRO A 374 12.18 -11.10 -11.71
CA PRO A 374 11.69 -11.42 -13.06
C PRO A 374 11.94 -12.89 -13.40
N THR A 375 10.99 -13.51 -14.09
CA THR A 375 11.18 -14.82 -14.71
C THR A 375 12.06 -14.69 -15.96
N ARG A 376 12.46 -15.82 -16.56
CA ARG A 376 13.24 -15.84 -17.81
C ARG A 376 12.52 -15.16 -19.00
N ARG A 377 11.23 -14.88 -18.88
CA ARG A 377 10.39 -14.22 -19.87
C ARG A 377 10.51 -12.69 -19.88
N LEU A 378 11.23 -12.13 -18.92
CA LEU A 378 11.50 -10.70 -18.81
C LEU A 378 13.02 -10.47 -18.76
N GLN A 379 13.45 -9.45 -19.49
CA GLN A 379 14.80 -8.93 -19.43
C GLN A 379 14.77 -7.52 -18.83
N VAL A 380 15.71 -7.24 -17.92
CA VAL A 380 15.88 -5.90 -17.37
C VAL A 380 16.40 -4.97 -18.48
N ARG A 381 15.76 -3.83 -18.66
CA ARG A 381 16.18 -2.84 -19.65
C ARG A 381 17.60 -2.35 -19.39
N ALA A 382 18.37 -2.15 -20.43
CA ALA A 382 19.74 -1.63 -20.35
C ALA A 382 19.79 -0.23 -19.71
N LYS A 383 18.74 0.58 -19.92
CA LYS A 383 18.58 1.91 -19.30
C LYS A 383 17.31 1.94 -18.45
N ILE A 384 17.48 2.09 -17.15
CA ILE A 384 16.39 2.20 -16.19
C ILE A 384 16.15 3.68 -15.90
N ASP A 385 14.90 4.12 -16.02
CA ASP A 385 14.49 5.51 -15.74
C ASP A 385 14.02 5.69 -14.28
N TYR A 386 14.88 5.28 -13.34
CA TYR A 386 14.68 5.53 -11.90
C TYR A 386 15.98 6.04 -11.26
N ALA A 387 15.88 7.07 -10.44
CA ALA A 387 17.03 7.62 -9.70
C ALA A 387 17.60 6.62 -8.67
N GLU A 388 16.75 5.74 -8.14
CA GLU A 388 17.10 4.57 -7.34
C GLU A 388 16.68 3.32 -8.11
N ALA A 389 17.65 2.59 -8.64
CA ALA A 389 17.36 1.32 -9.29
C ALA A 389 16.72 0.34 -8.27
N PRO A 390 15.62 -0.36 -8.64
CA PRO A 390 15.09 -1.43 -7.81
C PRO A 390 16.10 -2.54 -7.60
N LEU A 391 16.02 -3.23 -6.46
CA LEU A 391 16.77 -4.47 -6.27
C LEU A 391 16.13 -5.58 -7.11
N VAL A 392 16.86 -6.04 -8.13
CA VAL A 392 16.42 -7.13 -9.00
C VAL A 392 17.23 -8.38 -8.69
N LEU A 393 16.53 -9.47 -8.38
CA LEU A 393 17.07 -10.78 -8.03
C LEU A 393 16.49 -11.81 -9.00
N LYS A 394 17.08 -13.00 -9.07
CA LYS A 394 16.62 -14.04 -9.99
C LYS A 394 15.38 -14.77 -9.40
N ALA A 395 14.33 -14.93 -10.21
CA ALA A 395 13.23 -15.84 -9.87
C ALA A 395 13.69 -17.32 -10.03
N PRO A 396 13.18 -18.27 -9.20
CA PRO A 396 13.33 -19.68 -9.47
C PRO A 396 12.51 -20.07 -10.70
N ASP A 397 12.88 -21.18 -11.35
CA ASP A 397 12.01 -21.84 -12.31
C ASP A 397 10.89 -22.55 -11.54
N LEU A 398 9.65 -22.30 -11.93
CA LEU A 398 8.47 -22.82 -11.23
C LEU A 398 7.35 -23.11 -12.23
N ASP A 399 6.74 -24.27 -12.10
CA ASP A 399 5.46 -24.59 -12.73
C ASP A 399 4.35 -24.49 -11.68
N PRO A 400 3.46 -23.49 -11.76
CA PRO A 400 2.43 -23.28 -10.74
C PRO A 400 1.38 -24.41 -10.67
N SER A 401 1.35 -25.34 -11.62
CA SER A 401 0.47 -26.51 -11.57
C SER A 401 0.97 -27.62 -10.64
N ILE A 402 2.28 -27.71 -10.42
CA ILE A 402 2.93 -28.75 -9.62
C ILE A 402 3.77 -28.23 -8.47
N ASP A 403 4.09 -26.93 -8.46
CA ASP A 403 4.95 -26.30 -7.48
C ASP A 403 4.24 -25.17 -6.71
N PHE A 404 4.66 -24.97 -5.47
CA PHE A 404 4.46 -23.75 -4.72
C PHE A 404 5.68 -22.84 -4.83
N MET A 405 5.46 -21.52 -4.96
CA MET A 405 6.48 -20.55 -4.63
C MET A 405 6.68 -20.55 -3.12
N THR A 406 7.91 -20.78 -2.65
CA THR A 406 8.26 -20.70 -1.23
C THR A 406 9.10 -19.48 -0.95
N LEU A 407 8.64 -18.66 -0.02
CA LEU A 407 9.37 -17.49 0.50
C LEU A 407 9.94 -17.86 1.86
N ALA A 408 11.27 -17.97 1.94
CA ALA A 408 11.93 -18.16 3.24
C ALA A 408 12.42 -16.82 3.79
N MET A 409 11.95 -16.50 4.99
CA MET A 409 12.16 -15.22 5.66
C MET A 409 13.00 -15.41 6.93
N GLU A 410 13.92 -14.47 7.13
CA GLU A 410 14.73 -14.35 8.34
C GLU A 410 13.85 -13.94 9.53
N SER A 411 14.16 -14.47 10.71
CA SER A 411 13.51 -14.05 11.96
C SER A 411 13.75 -12.56 12.26
N ARG A 412 12.85 -11.93 13.00
CA ARG A 412 12.91 -10.56 13.51
C ARG A 412 12.84 -9.47 12.42
N THR A 413 13.62 -9.60 11.36
CA THR A 413 13.67 -8.63 10.24
C THR A 413 12.61 -8.91 9.18
N HIS A 414 12.13 -10.13 9.11
CA HIS A 414 11.21 -10.68 8.13
C HIS A 414 11.66 -10.45 6.67
N TYR A 415 12.99 -10.34 6.44
CA TYR A 415 13.53 -10.21 5.09
C TYR A 415 13.43 -11.54 4.35
N VAL A 416 12.93 -11.51 3.13
CA VAL A 416 12.98 -12.64 2.22
C VAL A 416 14.43 -12.86 1.79
N GLN A 417 15.03 -13.95 2.25
CA GLN A 417 16.41 -14.34 1.95
C GLN A 417 16.48 -15.44 0.89
N HIS A 418 15.43 -16.28 0.80
CA HIS A 418 15.36 -17.35 -0.19
C HIS A 418 14.00 -17.33 -0.88
N LEU A 419 14.02 -17.57 -2.20
CA LEU A 419 12.82 -17.71 -3.01
C LEU A 419 13.03 -18.93 -3.92
N TYR A 420 12.27 -19.99 -3.71
CA TYR A 420 12.47 -21.26 -4.43
C TYR A 420 11.16 -22.01 -4.68
N ALA A 421 11.19 -22.90 -5.69
CA ALA A 421 10.07 -23.78 -6.01
C ALA A 421 10.07 -24.99 -5.08
N ARG A 422 8.89 -25.42 -4.64
CA ARG A 422 8.69 -26.63 -3.84
C ARG A 422 7.49 -27.40 -4.35
N SER A 423 7.66 -28.70 -4.58
CA SER A 423 6.56 -29.56 -5.04
C SER A 423 5.35 -29.48 -4.11
N ARG A 424 4.15 -29.44 -4.69
CA ARG A 424 2.87 -29.47 -3.97
C ARG A 424 2.61 -30.78 -3.24
N GLU A 425 3.24 -31.85 -3.67
CA GLU A 425 3.16 -33.18 -3.01
C GLU A 425 3.97 -33.22 -1.70
N TRP A 426 4.93 -32.32 -1.54
CA TRP A 426 5.80 -32.29 -0.38
C TRP A 426 5.18 -31.48 0.76
N GLN A 427 4.70 -32.14 1.81
CA GLN A 427 4.11 -31.50 2.98
C GLN A 427 4.69 -32.06 4.29
N PRO A 428 5.92 -31.72 4.69
CA PRO A 428 6.34 -31.97 6.06
C PRO A 428 5.51 -31.08 6.99
N GLU A 429 5.58 -31.33 8.28
CA GLU A 429 4.86 -30.58 9.34
C GLU A 429 4.71 -29.09 9.03
N ALA A 430 3.52 -28.72 8.54
CA ALA A 430 3.19 -27.36 8.14
C ALA A 430 1.85 -26.95 8.76
N LEU A 431 1.71 -25.69 9.10
CA LEU A 431 0.45 -25.10 9.54
C LEU A 431 -0.33 -24.58 8.33
N ALA A 432 -1.62 -24.85 8.30
CA ALA A 432 -2.47 -24.24 7.29
C ALA A 432 -2.69 -22.75 7.61
N TYR A 433 -2.71 -21.90 6.58
CA TYR A 433 -3.19 -20.52 6.69
C TYR A 433 -4.40 -20.32 5.79
N SER A 434 -5.26 -19.37 6.19
CA SER A 434 -6.45 -19.02 5.43
C SER A 434 -6.18 -17.81 4.52
N LEU A 435 -6.92 -17.72 3.40
CA LEU A 435 -6.97 -16.53 2.55
C LEU A 435 -8.20 -15.71 2.92
N ALA A 436 -8.03 -14.39 3.04
CA ALA A 436 -9.11 -13.46 3.29
C ALA A 436 -9.02 -12.26 2.33
N ASP A 437 -10.15 -11.60 2.06
CA ASP A 437 -10.14 -10.37 1.26
C ASP A 437 -9.45 -9.24 2.05
N TYR A 438 -8.58 -8.48 1.39
CA TYR A 438 -7.83 -7.37 1.97
C TYR A 438 -8.75 -6.27 2.57
N GLY A 439 -9.94 -6.12 2.00
CA GLY A 439 -10.94 -5.19 2.50
C GLY A 439 -11.33 -5.41 3.97
N GLN A 440 -11.16 -6.63 4.50
CA GLN A 440 -11.43 -6.90 5.91
C GLN A 440 -10.55 -6.05 6.85
N LEU A 441 -9.33 -5.69 6.44
CA LEU A 441 -8.45 -4.81 7.21
C LEU A 441 -8.96 -3.37 7.30
N ARG A 442 -9.81 -2.96 6.36
CA ARG A 442 -10.42 -1.62 6.31
C ARG A 442 -11.62 -1.47 7.25
N SER A 443 -12.07 -2.57 7.87
CA SER A 443 -13.20 -2.56 8.82
C SER A 443 -13.12 -3.78 9.75
N LEU A 444 -12.20 -3.73 10.72
CA LEU A 444 -12.04 -4.75 11.76
C LEU A 444 -13.08 -4.56 12.87
N SER A 445 -13.44 -5.65 13.54
CA SER A 445 -14.25 -5.58 14.75
C SER A 445 -13.48 -4.86 15.85
N TYR A 446 -14.16 -3.92 16.53
CA TYR A 446 -13.67 -3.19 17.68
C TYR A 446 -14.51 -3.53 18.92
N SER A 447 -14.12 -3.08 20.10
CA SER A 447 -14.90 -3.30 21.33
C SER A 447 -16.34 -2.79 21.18
N SER A 448 -17.31 -3.44 21.82
CA SER A 448 -18.74 -3.04 21.81
C SER A 448 -19.53 -3.18 20.50
N GLY A 449 -19.02 -3.95 19.53
CA GLY A 449 -19.72 -4.16 18.25
C GLY A 449 -19.46 -3.07 17.20
N GLU A 450 -18.70 -2.04 17.52
CA GLU A 450 -18.21 -1.04 16.59
C GLU A 450 -17.16 -1.66 15.63
N ARG A 451 -16.98 -1.00 14.49
CA ARG A 451 -15.97 -1.37 13.50
C ARG A 451 -14.97 -0.22 13.30
N ARG A 452 -13.73 -0.58 13.02
CA ARG A 452 -12.67 0.39 12.83
C ARG A 452 -11.67 -0.11 11.78
N SER A 453 -11.24 0.78 10.88
CA SER A 453 -10.15 0.47 9.95
C SER A 453 -8.86 0.17 10.72
N MET A 454 -8.04 -0.75 10.21
CA MET A 454 -6.66 -0.93 10.64
C MET A 454 -5.81 0.33 10.37
N PHE A 455 -6.22 1.16 9.43
CA PHE A 455 -5.47 2.32 8.94
C PHE A 455 -6.19 3.61 9.34
N ASP A 456 -5.41 4.63 9.67
CA ASP A 456 -5.90 5.98 9.95
C ASP A 456 -6.15 6.76 8.62
N GLN A 457 -6.65 7.98 8.76
CA GLN A 457 -6.91 8.87 7.61
C GLN A 457 -5.67 9.22 6.78
N TYR A 458 -4.47 8.95 7.28
CA TYR A 458 -3.19 9.12 6.58
C TYR A 458 -2.66 7.82 5.98
N SER A 459 -3.47 6.78 5.96
CA SER A 459 -3.14 5.43 5.50
C SER A 459 -2.11 4.67 6.35
N LEU A 460 -1.83 5.10 7.56
CA LEU A 460 -0.89 4.46 8.46
C LEU A 460 -1.63 3.57 9.47
N ALA A 461 -1.03 2.42 9.81
CA ALA A 461 -1.48 1.61 10.93
C ALA A 461 -0.97 2.26 12.23
N PRO A 462 -1.86 2.77 13.10
CA PRO A 462 -1.46 3.48 14.32
C PRO A 462 -0.58 2.62 15.23
N GLY A 463 0.48 3.22 15.77
CA GLY A 463 1.45 2.54 16.64
C GLY A 463 2.57 1.81 15.89
N SER A 464 2.50 1.72 14.56
CA SER A 464 3.54 1.06 13.75
C SER A 464 4.72 1.96 13.37
N GLU A 465 4.73 3.23 13.83
CA GLU A 465 5.76 4.20 13.45
C GLU A 465 7.14 3.80 13.98
N ARG A 466 8.17 4.02 13.15
CA ARG A 466 9.57 3.72 13.45
C ARG A 466 10.37 4.98 13.77
N LEU A 467 11.47 4.84 14.52
CA LEU A 467 12.39 5.96 14.81
C LEU A 467 13.10 6.47 13.55
N GLU A 468 13.27 5.64 12.53
CA GLU A 468 13.86 6.06 11.25
C GLU A 468 13.10 7.22 10.57
N ARG A 469 11.82 7.46 10.91
CA ARG A 469 11.05 8.60 10.42
C ARG A 469 11.70 9.95 10.73
N PHE A 470 12.45 10.05 11.83
CA PHE A 470 13.14 11.28 12.22
C PHE A 470 14.45 11.52 11.44
N ILE A 471 14.99 10.47 10.79
CA ILE A 471 16.19 10.54 9.97
C ILE A 471 15.83 10.61 8.49
N LEU A 472 14.82 9.85 8.04
CA LEU A 472 14.46 9.71 6.64
C LEU A 472 13.36 10.68 6.18
N TRP A 473 12.86 11.59 7.04
CA TRP A 473 11.85 12.58 6.65
C TRP A 473 12.25 13.46 5.45
N PRO A 474 13.57 13.78 5.20
CA PRO A 474 13.96 14.56 4.03
C PRO A 474 13.71 13.86 2.69
N THR A 475 13.46 12.54 2.69
CA THR A 475 13.06 11.80 1.48
C THR A 475 11.68 12.21 0.97
N GLY A 476 10.88 12.88 1.79
CA GLY A 476 9.51 13.30 1.51
C GLY A 476 8.47 12.25 1.86
N VAL A 477 8.85 11.01 2.14
CA VAL A 477 7.90 9.94 2.53
C VAL A 477 7.25 10.27 3.87
N LEU A 478 5.94 10.11 3.97
CA LEU A 478 5.22 10.27 5.23
C LEU A 478 5.53 9.07 6.14
N SER A 479 6.10 9.32 7.33
CA SER A 479 6.41 8.28 8.32
C SER A 479 7.13 7.05 7.70
N PRO A 480 8.39 7.18 7.21
CA PRO A 480 9.17 6.03 6.76
C PRO A 480 9.19 4.92 7.83
N GLY A 481 9.06 3.66 7.40
CA GLY A 481 8.98 2.51 8.29
C GLY A 481 7.60 2.25 8.90
N GLY A 482 6.66 3.20 8.89
CA GLY A 482 5.30 2.99 9.35
C GLY A 482 4.50 2.10 8.39
N MET A 483 3.78 1.11 8.93
CA MET A 483 2.93 0.21 8.12
C MET A 483 1.76 0.97 7.53
N ARG A 484 1.41 0.69 6.27
CA ARG A 484 0.45 1.48 5.51
C ARG A 484 -0.50 0.66 4.66
N GLN A 485 -1.62 1.28 4.31
CA GLN A 485 -2.63 0.72 3.43
C GLN A 485 -2.08 0.52 2.01
N TRP A 486 -2.50 -0.55 1.35
CA TRP A 486 -2.17 -0.79 -0.05
C TRP A 486 -2.61 0.40 -0.94
N GLY A 487 -1.83 0.69 -1.98
CA GLY A 487 -2.02 1.89 -2.82
C GLY A 487 -1.29 3.15 -2.33
N ARG A 488 -0.66 3.10 -1.13
CA ARG A 488 0.04 4.23 -0.52
C ARG A 488 1.53 3.95 -0.26
N HIS A 489 2.10 2.97 -0.95
CA HIS A 489 3.48 2.55 -0.74
C HIS A 489 4.45 3.32 -1.65
N ALA A 490 5.16 4.30 -1.10
CA ALA A 490 6.38 4.82 -1.65
C ALA A 490 7.50 3.78 -1.45
N VAL A 491 8.16 3.34 -2.54
CA VAL A 491 9.15 2.23 -2.50
C VAL A 491 10.55 2.64 -2.93
N ALA A 492 10.85 3.94 -2.96
CA ALA A 492 12.17 4.48 -3.19
C ALA A 492 12.45 5.64 -2.23
N PHE A 493 13.67 5.74 -1.73
CA PHE A 493 14.13 6.88 -0.94
C PHE A 493 14.86 7.92 -1.79
N VAL A 494 15.43 7.48 -2.92
CA VAL A 494 16.08 8.34 -3.92
C VAL A 494 15.22 8.37 -5.18
N GLY A 495 14.73 9.58 -5.53
CA GLY A 495 13.74 9.71 -6.60
C GLY A 495 12.31 9.45 -6.11
N ARG A 496 11.46 8.94 -6.99
CA ARG A 496 10.05 8.61 -6.71
C ARG A 496 9.70 7.31 -7.38
N ARG A 497 9.11 6.39 -6.65
CA ARG A 497 8.56 5.14 -7.17
C ARG A 497 7.48 4.65 -6.22
N HIS A 498 6.38 4.15 -6.76
CA HIS A 498 5.26 3.60 -6.00
C HIS A 498 5.11 2.11 -6.31
N PHE A 499 4.67 1.33 -5.33
CA PHE A 499 4.45 -0.11 -5.53
C PHE A 499 3.32 -0.38 -6.53
N ASP A 500 2.32 0.50 -6.58
CA ASP A 500 1.19 0.48 -7.50
C ASP A 500 1.39 1.35 -8.76
N ASP A 501 2.67 1.63 -9.16
CA ASP A 501 2.98 2.33 -10.41
C ASP A 501 2.55 1.47 -11.62
N PRO A 502 1.55 1.92 -12.41
CA PRO A 502 1.04 1.14 -13.52
C PRO A 502 2.02 0.97 -14.68
N PHE A 503 3.06 1.80 -14.76
CA PHE A 503 4.09 1.77 -15.79
C PHE A 503 5.42 1.16 -15.32
N TYR A 504 5.44 0.57 -14.11
CA TYR A 504 6.66 -0.02 -13.56
C TYR A 504 7.26 -1.09 -14.47
N MET A 505 6.40 -1.98 -15.02
CA MET A 505 6.82 -3.04 -15.91
C MET A 505 7.51 -2.48 -17.16
N ASP A 506 6.92 -1.47 -17.81
CA ASP A 506 7.47 -0.83 -19.01
C ASP A 506 8.80 -0.10 -18.77
N ARG A 507 8.97 0.49 -17.58
CA ARG A 507 10.20 1.21 -17.23
C ARG A 507 11.35 0.29 -16.88
N MET A 508 11.03 -0.91 -16.39
CA MET A 508 12.03 -1.84 -15.86
C MET A 508 12.38 -2.96 -16.80
N PHE A 509 11.40 -3.46 -17.57
CA PHE A 509 11.53 -4.73 -18.28
C PHE A 509 11.16 -4.60 -19.76
N GLU A 510 11.65 -5.57 -20.51
CA GLU A 510 11.29 -5.82 -21.90
C GLU A 510 11.22 -7.33 -22.13
N GLU A 511 10.50 -7.76 -23.16
CA GLU A 511 10.49 -9.16 -23.56
C GLU A 511 11.84 -9.51 -24.23
N PRO A 512 12.43 -10.69 -23.98
CA PRO A 512 13.67 -11.10 -24.64
C PRO A 512 13.54 -11.07 -26.17
N GLY A 513 14.41 -10.32 -26.84
CA GLY A 513 14.41 -10.21 -28.30
C GLY A 513 13.49 -9.14 -28.89
N SER A 514 12.75 -8.38 -28.10
CA SER A 514 12.08 -7.16 -28.55
C SER A 514 13.12 -6.06 -28.79
N LYS A 515 13.38 -5.75 -30.07
CA LYS A 515 14.19 -4.61 -30.51
C LYS A 515 13.30 -3.53 -31.11
#